data_e7630e4e21d214e899abc5d71b26dafd
#
_entry.id   e7630e4e21d214e899abc5d71b26dafd
#
_cell.length_a   1.000
_cell.length_b   1.000
_cell.length_c   1.000
_cell.angle_alpha   90.00
_cell.angle_beta   90.00
_cell.angle_gamma   90.00
#
_symmetry.space_group_name_H-M   'P 1'
#
loop_
_entity.id
_entity.type
_entity.pdbx_description
1 polymer ?
#
loop_
_entity_poly.entity_id
_entity_poly.type
_entity_poly.pdbx_seq_one_letter_code
_entity_poly.pdbx_strand_id
1 'polypeptide(L)'
;MSKQLLLGDEAIAQAALDAGLSGVYAYPGTPSTEITEYIQMAPITTEQNIHNRWCANEKTAMEAALGMSFVGKRALVCMKHVGMNVAADCFVNSAITGVKGGLIVIAADDPSMHSSQNEQDSRFYGDFSLIPMYEPSNQQEAYDMVYSGFEFSEKLGEPILMRMVTRLAHSRSGVERKAQKPQNGISFSEDPRQFILLPGNARKRYKVLLARQDEFIKASEESPYNKYTDG
;
A
#
# COMPACT_ATOMS: atom_id res chain seq x y z
N MET A 1 3.43 -25.28 -8.37
CA MET A 1 3.87 -24.54 -7.16
C MET A 1 2.99 -24.98 -6.00
N SER A 2 3.53 -25.14 -4.79
CA SER A 2 2.73 -25.54 -3.62
C SER A 2 1.89 -24.36 -3.14
N LYS A 3 0.59 -24.58 -2.90
CA LYS A 3 -0.28 -23.60 -2.28
C LYS A 3 0.05 -23.50 -0.79
N GLN A 4 0.13 -22.29 -0.28
CA GLN A 4 0.27 -22.00 1.13
C GLN A 4 -1.09 -21.53 1.69
N LEU A 5 -1.51 -22.09 2.82
CA LEU A 5 -2.75 -21.67 3.48
C LEU A 5 -2.48 -20.40 4.28
N LEU A 6 -3.01 -19.26 3.81
CA LEU A 6 -2.76 -17.94 4.39
C LEU A 6 -4.07 -17.22 4.74
N LEU A 7 -4.04 -16.43 5.82
CA LEU A 7 -5.01 -15.35 6.06
C LEU A 7 -4.88 -14.28 4.97
N GLY A 8 -5.86 -13.42 4.80
CA GLY A 8 -5.74 -12.28 3.92
C GLY A 8 -4.58 -11.36 4.29
N ASP A 9 -4.40 -11.08 5.58
CA ASP A 9 -3.27 -10.30 6.09
C ASP A 9 -1.92 -10.98 5.83
N GLU A 10 -1.84 -12.30 6.06
CA GLU A 10 -0.65 -13.09 5.77
C GLU A 10 -0.35 -13.14 4.26
N ALA A 11 -1.36 -13.14 3.41
CA ALA A 11 -1.19 -13.11 1.96
C ALA A 11 -0.61 -11.77 1.47
N ILE A 12 -1.09 -10.64 2.01
CA ILE A 12 -0.52 -9.30 1.77
C ILE A 12 0.93 -9.24 2.24
N ALA A 13 1.20 -9.69 3.46
CA ALA A 13 2.53 -9.69 4.04
C ALA A 13 3.52 -10.54 3.23
N GLN A 14 3.12 -11.77 2.88
CA GLN A 14 3.94 -12.67 2.06
C GLN A 14 4.19 -12.11 0.66
N ALA A 15 3.18 -11.50 0.05
CA ALA A 15 3.32 -10.86 -1.26
C ALA A 15 4.31 -9.69 -1.22
N ALA A 16 4.28 -8.89 -0.17
CA ALA A 16 5.22 -7.78 0.01
C ALA A 16 6.66 -8.29 0.15
N LEU A 17 6.88 -9.36 0.94
CA LEU A 17 8.18 -10.02 1.06
C LEU A 17 8.66 -10.58 -0.28
N ASP A 18 7.79 -11.28 -1.01
CA ASP A 18 8.11 -11.85 -2.32
C ASP A 18 8.33 -10.77 -3.39
N ALA A 19 7.74 -9.59 -3.22
CA ALA A 19 7.92 -8.44 -4.11
C ALA A 19 9.16 -7.58 -3.78
N GLY A 20 10.06 -8.00 -2.90
CA GLY A 20 11.28 -7.26 -2.58
C GLY A 20 11.03 -6.02 -1.71
N LEU A 21 10.18 -6.16 -0.70
CA LEU A 21 9.93 -5.14 0.32
C LEU A 21 11.22 -4.71 1.00
N SER A 22 11.38 -3.41 1.24
CA SER A 22 12.49 -2.84 2.01
C SER A 22 12.08 -2.34 3.39
N GLY A 23 10.81 -2.02 3.59
CA GLY A 23 10.32 -1.61 4.89
C GLY A 23 8.82 -1.68 5.08
N VAL A 24 8.38 -2.01 6.31
CA VAL A 24 6.99 -1.98 6.76
C VAL A 24 6.86 -1.11 7.99
N TYR A 25 5.81 -0.29 8.01
CA TYR A 25 5.51 0.65 9.10
C TYR A 25 4.03 0.57 9.45
N ALA A 26 3.72 0.56 10.73
CA ALA A 26 2.34 0.47 11.19
C ALA A 26 2.15 1.09 12.58
N TYR A 27 0.91 1.37 12.91
CA TYR A 27 0.43 1.52 14.27
C TYR A 27 -0.58 0.40 14.52
N PRO A 28 -0.54 -0.29 15.69
CA PRO A 28 -1.40 -1.45 15.93
C PRO A 28 -2.89 -1.11 15.83
N GLY A 29 -3.63 -1.91 15.07
CA GLY A 29 -5.07 -1.74 14.91
C GLY A 29 -5.68 -2.88 14.10
N THR A 30 -6.56 -3.68 14.73
CA THR A 30 -7.32 -4.75 14.05
C THR A 30 -8.28 -4.12 13.02
N PRO A 31 -8.33 -4.60 11.77
CA PRO A 31 -7.82 -5.89 11.30
C PRO A 31 -6.52 -5.79 10.44
N SER A 32 -5.53 -4.96 10.74
CA SER A 32 -4.31 -4.80 9.94
C SER A 32 -3.01 -5.19 10.68
N THR A 33 -3.10 -5.50 11.97
CA THR A 33 -1.94 -5.75 12.83
C THR A 33 -1.12 -6.96 12.34
N GLU A 34 -1.80 -8.01 11.94
CA GLU A 34 -1.24 -9.30 11.54
C GLU A 34 -0.32 -9.20 10.32
N ILE A 35 -0.52 -8.20 9.45
CA ILE A 35 0.36 -7.96 8.29
C ILE A 35 1.78 -7.65 8.77
N THR A 36 1.91 -6.71 9.70
CA THR A 36 3.22 -6.28 10.22
C THR A 36 3.84 -7.37 11.09
N GLU A 37 3.06 -8.06 11.93
CA GLU A 37 3.53 -9.16 12.76
C GLU A 37 4.10 -10.31 11.91
N TYR A 38 3.40 -10.70 10.85
CA TYR A 38 3.87 -11.72 9.92
C TYR A 38 5.23 -11.37 9.30
N ILE A 39 5.39 -10.12 8.82
CA ILE A 39 6.64 -9.65 8.26
C ILE A 39 7.74 -9.67 9.34
N GLN A 40 7.47 -9.22 10.56
CA GLN A 40 8.44 -9.22 11.64
C GLN A 40 8.93 -10.63 12.00
N MET A 41 8.05 -11.62 11.95
CA MET A 41 8.38 -13.02 12.29
C MET A 41 9.04 -13.78 11.15
N ALA A 42 8.96 -13.31 9.91
CA ALA A 42 9.50 -13.98 8.75
C ALA A 42 11.04 -13.98 8.77
N PRO A 43 11.73 -15.14 8.64
CA PRO A 43 13.20 -15.20 8.65
C PRO A 43 13.87 -14.26 7.65
N ILE A 44 13.28 -14.13 6.47
CA ILE A 44 13.75 -13.26 5.39
C ILE A 44 13.85 -11.79 5.80
N THR A 45 13.06 -11.35 6.76
CA THR A 45 13.10 -9.97 7.28
C THR A 45 14.47 -9.65 7.89
N THR A 46 15.02 -10.59 8.64
CA THR A 46 16.38 -10.47 9.19
C THR A 46 17.43 -10.68 8.11
N GLU A 47 17.28 -11.72 7.28
CA GLU A 47 18.25 -12.09 6.23
C GLU A 47 18.47 -10.96 5.21
N GLN A 48 17.41 -10.22 4.86
CA GLN A 48 17.45 -9.14 3.88
C GLN A 48 17.46 -7.73 4.51
N ASN A 49 17.60 -7.62 5.83
CA ASN A 49 17.56 -6.35 6.57
C ASN A 49 16.32 -5.51 6.24
N ILE A 50 15.14 -6.13 6.17
CA ILE A 50 13.89 -5.41 5.94
C ILE A 50 13.57 -4.60 7.20
N HIS A 51 13.49 -3.28 7.04
CA HIS A 51 13.18 -2.40 8.15
C HIS A 51 11.71 -2.57 8.56
N ASN A 52 11.45 -2.79 9.84
CA ASN A 52 10.10 -3.00 10.34
C ASN A 52 9.90 -2.21 11.65
N ARG A 53 8.80 -1.46 11.74
CA ARG A 53 8.56 -0.59 12.91
C ARG A 53 7.09 -0.45 13.24
N TRP A 54 6.78 -0.64 14.51
CA TRP A 54 5.62 -0.06 15.15
C TRP A 54 5.93 1.40 15.46
N CYS A 55 5.10 2.30 14.95
CA CYS A 55 5.25 3.74 15.10
C CYS A 55 4.36 4.28 16.22
N ALA A 56 4.56 5.52 16.65
CA ALA A 56 3.77 6.15 17.70
C ALA A 56 2.32 6.47 17.27
N ASN A 57 2.09 6.60 15.97
CA ASN A 57 0.78 6.74 15.34
C ASN A 57 0.89 6.50 13.83
N GLU A 58 -0.25 6.50 13.14
CA GLU A 58 -0.33 6.21 11.71
C GLU A 58 0.29 7.30 10.83
N LYS A 59 0.26 8.56 11.28
CA LYS A 59 0.93 9.65 10.56
C LYS A 59 2.44 9.39 10.49
N THR A 60 3.08 9.08 11.63
CA THR A 60 4.52 8.78 11.64
C THR A 60 4.86 7.50 10.87
N ALA A 61 3.96 6.51 10.85
CA ALA A 61 4.13 5.31 10.02
C ALA A 61 4.11 5.67 8.53
N MET A 62 3.14 6.48 8.10
CA MET A 62 3.02 6.92 6.71
C MET A 62 4.20 7.78 6.27
N GLU A 63 4.66 8.71 7.12
CA GLU A 63 5.83 9.57 6.85
C GLU A 63 7.12 8.75 6.71
N ALA A 64 7.32 7.74 7.54
CA ALA A 64 8.48 6.84 7.47
C ALA A 64 8.47 6.00 6.17
N ALA A 65 7.31 5.44 5.80
CA ALA A 65 7.14 4.71 4.55
C ALA A 65 7.38 5.60 3.32
N LEU A 66 6.86 6.82 3.34
CA LEU A 66 7.04 7.79 2.27
C LEU A 66 8.51 8.20 2.13
N GLY A 67 9.20 8.45 3.25
CA GLY A 67 10.64 8.74 3.24
C GLY A 67 11.47 7.60 2.66
N MET A 68 11.11 6.35 2.93
CA MET A 68 11.75 5.17 2.30
C MET A 68 11.49 5.13 0.79
N SER A 69 10.27 5.41 0.36
CA SER A 69 9.92 5.49 -1.05
C SER A 69 10.69 6.60 -1.77
N PHE A 70 10.91 7.75 -1.16
CA PHE A 70 11.65 8.87 -1.78
C PHE A 70 13.09 8.52 -2.18
N VAL A 71 13.68 7.53 -1.53
CA VAL A 71 15.02 7.01 -1.88
C VAL A 71 14.97 5.76 -2.75
N GLY A 72 13.84 5.49 -3.41
CA GLY A 72 13.68 4.42 -4.39
C GLY A 72 13.39 3.03 -3.80
N LYS A 73 13.23 2.91 -2.48
CA LYS A 73 12.96 1.64 -1.80
C LYS A 73 11.45 1.35 -1.73
N ARG A 74 11.06 0.07 -1.80
CA ARG A 74 9.67 -0.38 -1.64
C ARG A 74 9.25 -0.35 -0.18
N ALA A 75 8.14 0.31 0.11
CA ALA A 75 7.59 0.43 1.45
C ALA A 75 6.11 0.04 1.52
N LEU A 76 5.75 -0.60 2.62
CA LEU A 76 4.38 -0.91 2.98
C LEU A 76 4.00 -0.15 4.25
N VAL A 77 2.83 0.44 4.29
CA VAL A 77 2.26 1.00 5.51
C VAL A 77 0.89 0.38 5.75
N CYS A 78 0.64 -0.04 6.97
CA CYS A 78 -0.59 -0.74 7.32
C CYS A 78 -1.30 -0.02 8.46
N MET A 79 -2.60 0.20 8.29
CA MET A 79 -3.43 0.84 9.30
C MET A 79 -4.88 0.44 9.16
N LYS A 80 -5.59 0.56 10.27
CA LYS A 80 -7.03 0.48 10.33
C LYS A 80 -7.67 1.71 9.66
N HIS A 81 -8.95 1.61 9.24
CA HIS A 81 -9.65 2.74 8.59
C HIS A 81 -9.63 4.03 9.42
N VAL A 82 -9.77 3.96 10.76
CA VAL A 82 -9.67 5.15 11.62
C VAL A 82 -8.25 5.72 11.64
N GLY A 83 -7.24 4.90 11.40
CA GLY A 83 -5.85 5.34 11.26
C GLY A 83 -5.62 6.16 10.00
N MET A 84 -6.41 5.93 8.92
CA MET A 84 -6.38 6.79 7.72
C MET A 84 -6.74 8.24 8.06
N ASN A 85 -7.61 8.48 9.05
CA ASN A 85 -7.92 9.85 9.49
C ASN A 85 -6.68 10.53 10.10
N VAL A 86 -5.86 9.77 10.83
CA VAL A 86 -4.62 10.27 11.45
C VAL A 86 -3.52 10.47 10.41
N ALA A 87 -3.43 9.58 9.42
CA ALA A 87 -2.45 9.64 8.34
C ALA A 87 -2.87 10.54 7.17
N ALA A 88 -4.11 11.07 7.17
CA ALA A 88 -4.72 11.74 6.02
C ALA A 88 -3.87 12.88 5.45
N ASP A 89 -3.27 13.72 6.30
CA ASP A 89 -2.40 14.80 5.86
C ASP A 89 -1.23 14.27 5.00
N CYS A 90 -0.48 13.31 5.53
CA CYS A 90 0.66 12.73 4.83
C CYS A 90 0.22 11.95 3.58
N PHE A 91 -0.89 11.20 3.68
CA PHE A 91 -1.44 10.43 2.57
C PHE A 91 -1.85 11.31 1.39
N VAL A 92 -2.65 12.35 1.63
CA VAL A 92 -3.09 13.30 0.59
C VAL A 92 -1.90 14.05 -0.03
N ASN A 93 -0.94 14.45 0.80
CA ASN A 93 0.27 15.09 0.31
C ASN A 93 1.16 14.14 -0.50
N SER A 94 1.13 12.82 -0.24
CA SER A 94 1.88 11.84 -1.03
C SER A 94 1.40 11.75 -2.49
N ALA A 95 0.12 11.99 -2.76
CA ALA A 95 -0.41 12.12 -4.12
C ALA A 95 0.14 13.38 -4.85
N ILE A 96 0.45 14.44 -4.11
CA ILE A 96 1.04 15.65 -4.70
C ILE A 96 2.53 15.49 -4.95
N THR A 97 3.27 14.89 -4.01
CA THR A 97 4.71 14.64 -4.18
C THR A 97 4.97 13.54 -5.20
N GLY A 98 4.06 12.59 -5.30
CA GLY A 98 4.31 11.30 -5.92
C GLY A 98 5.30 10.48 -5.09
N VAL A 99 5.70 9.34 -5.65
CA VAL A 99 6.65 8.41 -5.05
C VAL A 99 7.78 8.08 -6.04
N LYS A 100 8.85 7.45 -5.56
CA LYS A 100 9.94 6.94 -6.39
C LYS A 100 10.07 5.43 -6.30
N GLY A 101 10.28 4.87 -5.13
CA GLY A 101 10.09 3.45 -4.86
C GLY A 101 8.62 3.15 -4.61
N GLY A 102 8.17 1.95 -4.93
CA GLY A 102 6.78 1.56 -4.77
C GLY A 102 6.30 1.72 -3.33
N LEU A 103 5.16 2.38 -3.18
CA LEU A 103 4.49 2.59 -1.89
C LEU A 103 3.06 2.06 -1.96
N ILE A 104 2.75 1.12 -1.07
CA ILE A 104 1.39 0.60 -0.89
C ILE A 104 0.91 0.97 0.51
N VAL A 105 -0.28 1.54 0.56
CA VAL A 105 -0.97 1.91 1.80
C VAL A 105 -2.14 0.96 1.99
N ILE A 106 -2.10 0.13 3.02
CA ILE A 106 -3.18 -0.78 3.37
C ILE A 106 -4.11 -0.08 4.37
N ALA A 107 -5.34 0.13 3.95
CA ALA A 107 -6.42 0.59 4.82
C ALA A 107 -7.37 -0.57 5.10
N ALA A 108 -7.40 -1.03 6.34
CA ALA A 108 -8.23 -2.16 6.75
C ALA A 108 -9.55 -1.66 7.36
N ASP A 109 -10.60 -1.76 6.56
CA ASP A 109 -11.96 -1.40 6.96
C ASP A 109 -12.60 -2.50 7.81
N ASP A 110 -13.43 -2.08 8.75
CA ASP A 110 -14.17 -2.97 9.65
C ASP A 110 -15.70 -2.76 9.51
N PRO A 111 -16.29 -3.20 8.38
CA PRO A 111 -17.73 -3.12 8.20
C PRO A 111 -18.48 -3.82 9.35
N SER A 112 -19.55 -3.19 9.83
CA SER A 112 -20.31 -3.60 11.01
C SER A 112 -19.57 -3.46 12.35
N MET A 113 -18.42 -2.79 12.38
CA MET A 113 -17.73 -2.39 13.61
C MET A 113 -17.42 -3.54 14.59
N HIS A 114 -16.88 -4.66 14.10
CA HIS A 114 -16.56 -5.82 14.94
C HIS A 114 -15.55 -5.50 16.05
N SER A 115 -14.59 -4.62 15.76
CA SER A 115 -13.57 -4.16 16.73
C SER A 115 -13.30 -2.65 16.62
N SER A 116 -14.26 -1.89 16.11
CA SER A 116 -14.10 -0.46 15.80
C SER A 116 -15.18 0.40 16.44
N GLN A 117 -14.86 1.66 16.71
CA GLN A 117 -15.77 2.64 17.28
C GLN A 117 -16.68 3.35 16.26
N ASN A 118 -16.42 3.15 14.96
CA ASN A 118 -17.26 3.64 13.85
C ASN A 118 -17.02 2.78 12.62
N GLU A 119 -17.85 2.99 11.59
CA GLU A 119 -17.69 2.42 10.26
C GLU A 119 -17.29 3.50 9.29
N GLN A 120 -16.28 3.23 8.44
CA GLN A 120 -15.80 4.13 7.41
C GLN A 120 -15.51 3.35 6.13
N ASP A 121 -15.59 4.02 5.01
CA ASP A 121 -15.22 3.50 3.71
C ASP A 121 -13.93 4.20 3.22
N SER A 122 -12.83 3.49 3.31
CA SER A 122 -11.52 4.02 2.93
C SER A 122 -11.37 4.32 1.43
N ARG A 123 -12.31 3.86 0.58
CA ARG A 123 -12.31 4.19 -0.86
C ARG A 123 -12.39 5.69 -1.11
N PHE A 124 -13.11 6.42 -0.25
CA PHE A 124 -13.21 7.86 -0.37
C PHE A 124 -11.87 8.60 -0.22
N TYR A 125 -10.88 8.00 0.46
CA TYR A 125 -9.53 8.58 0.49
C TYR A 125 -8.82 8.50 -0.85
N GLY A 126 -8.98 7.41 -1.58
CA GLY A 126 -8.42 7.26 -2.93
C GLY A 126 -9.04 8.23 -3.92
N ASP A 127 -10.37 8.33 -3.91
CA ASP A 127 -11.12 9.28 -4.73
C ASP A 127 -10.74 10.72 -4.42
N PHE A 128 -10.75 11.11 -3.15
CA PHE A 128 -10.36 12.46 -2.71
C PHE A 128 -8.91 12.81 -3.08
N SER A 129 -8.01 11.84 -3.01
CA SER A 129 -6.57 12.04 -3.32
C SER A 129 -6.23 11.87 -4.79
N LEU A 130 -7.19 11.41 -5.62
CA LEU A 130 -7.03 11.19 -7.06
C LEU A 130 -5.93 10.16 -7.40
N ILE A 131 -5.78 9.12 -6.60
CA ILE A 131 -4.77 8.07 -6.77
C ILE A 131 -5.41 6.70 -7.04
N PRO A 132 -4.65 5.77 -7.67
CA PRO A 132 -5.11 4.42 -7.91
C PRO A 132 -5.40 3.65 -6.62
N MET A 133 -6.42 2.81 -6.68
CA MET A 133 -6.84 1.94 -5.59
C MET A 133 -6.94 0.48 -5.99
N TYR A 134 -6.70 -0.40 -5.03
CA TYR A 134 -7.01 -1.83 -5.10
C TYR A 134 -8.01 -2.23 -4.03
N GLU A 135 -8.89 -3.16 -4.38
CA GLU A 135 -9.81 -3.81 -3.46
C GLU A 135 -9.92 -5.30 -3.81
N PRO A 136 -9.13 -6.18 -3.16
CA PRO A 136 -9.14 -7.59 -3.47
C PRO A 136 -10.41 -8.28 -2.96
N SER A 137 -10.92 -9.26 -3.72
CA SER A 137 -12.07 -10.06 -3.35
C SER A 137 -11.72 -11.35 -2.61
N ASN A 138 -10.47 -11.79 -2.68
CA ASN A 138 -9.96 -13.01 -2.06
C ASN A 138 -8.48 -12.92 -1.77
N GLN A 139 -7.93 -13.93 -1.06
CA GLN A 139 -6.53 -13.95 -0.62
C GLN A 139 -5.53 -14.03 -1.80
N GLN A 140 -5.88 -14.71 -2.88
CA GLN A 140 -5.00 -14.76 -4.05
C GLN A 140 -4.92 -13.40 -4.73
N GLU A 141 -6.04 -12.69 -4.88
CA GLU A 141 -6.04 -11.32 -5.42
C GLU A 141 -5.28 -10.37 -4.50
N ALA A 142 -5.46 -10.48 -3.17
CA ALA A 142 -4.71 -9.69 -2.21
C ALA A 142 -3.19 -9.87 -2.38
N TYR A 143 -2.75 -11.12 -2.54
CA TYR A 143 -1.36 -11.45 -2.84
C TYR A 143 -0.91 -10.87 -4.20
N ASP A 144 -1.67 -11.13 -5.26
CA ASP A 144 -1.29 -10.74 -6.63
C ASP A 144 -1.24 -9.22 -6.81
N MET A 145 -2.20 -8.51 -6.22
CA MET A 145 -2.26 -7.04 -6.24
C MET A 145 -1.08 -6.40 -5.51
N VAL A 146 -0.67 -6.93 -4.34
CA VAL A 146 0.51 -6.42 -3.63
C VAL A 146 1.79 -6.78 -4.38
N TYR A 147 1.92 -8.03 -4.86
CA TYR A 147 3.11 -8.47 -5.56
C TYR A 147 3.42 -7.65 -6.81
N SER A 148 2.41 -7.29 -7.59
CA SER A 148 2.54 -6.43 -8.77
C SER A 148 2.41 -4.93 -8.44
N GLY A 149 1.76 -4.60 -7.33
CA GLY A 149 1.41 -3.24 -6.96
C GLY A 149 2.60 -2.33 -6.71
N PHE A 150 3.71 -2.84 -6.20
CA PHE A 150 4.92 -2.04 -6.04
C PHE A 150 5.47 -1.56 -7.40
N GLU A 151 5.57 -2.45 -8.38
CA GLU A 151 6.01 -2.07 -9.74
C GLU A 151 4.99 -1.15 -10.42
N PHE A 152 3.71 -1.35 -10.16
CA PHE A 152 2.66 -0.48 -10.66
C PHE A 152 2.74 0.92 -10.03
N SER A 153 2.97 1.01 -8.72
CA SER A 153 3.25 2.27 -8.02
C SER A 153 4.48 2.98 -8.58
N GLU A 154 5.57 2.24 -8.81
CA GLU A 154 6.81 2.77 -9.42
C GLU A 154 6.57 3.29 -10.84
N LYS A 155 5.83 2.54 -11.66
CA LYS A 155 5.49 2.92 -13.04
C LYS A 155 4.63 4.19 -13.07
N LEU A 156 3.64 4.29 -12.19
CA LEU A 156 2.79 5.46 -12.10
C LEU A 156 3.46 6.62 -11.34
N GLY A 157 4.48 6.36 -10.53
CA GLY A 157 5.09 7.35 -9.64
C GLY A 157 4.12 7.87 -8.57
N GLU A 158 3.11 7.07 -8.20
CA GLU A 158 2.07 7.41 -7.23
C GLU A 158 1.93 6.31 -6.17
N PRO A 159 1.54 6.64 -4.93
CA PRO A 159 1.17 5.63 -3.96
C PRO A 159 -0.08 4.88 -4.43
N ILE A 160 -0.23 3.65 -3.97
CA ILE A 160 -1.45 2.86 -4.19
C ILE A 160 -2.15 2.67 -2.85
N LEU A 161 -3.42 3.03 -2.77
CA LEU A 161 -4.28 2.67 -1.66
C LEU A 161 -4.85 1.27 -1.91
N MET A 162 -4.69 0.37 -0.94
CA MET A 162 -5.37 -0.93 -0.98
C MET A 162 -6.34 -1.03 0.18
N ARG A 163 -7.62 -1.08 -0.18
CA ARG A 163 -8.68 -1.34 0.80
C ARG A 163 -8.80 -2.81 1.07
N MET A 164 -8.89 -3.19 2.32
CA MET A 164 -9.14 -4.54 2.77
C MET A 164 -10.25 -4.54 3.81
N VAL A 165 -11.04 -5.61 3.90
CA VAL A 165 -12.10 -5.72 4.89
C VAL A 165 -11.81 -6.84 5.87
N THR A 166 -12.31 -6.72 7.11
CA THR A 166 -12.11 -7.68 8.21
C THR A 166 -12.37 -9.13 7.79
N ARG A 167 -13.43 -9.38 7.00
CA ARG A 167 -13.75 -10.72 6.54
C ARG A 167 -12.64 -11.34 5.70
N LEU A 168 -12.03 -10.56 4.81
CA LEU A 168 -10.91 -11.03 4.00
C LEU A 168 -9.64 -11.16 4.86
N ALA A 169 -9.35 -10.17 5.70
CA ALA A 169 -8.20 -10.16 6.58
C ALA A 169 -8.06 -11.47 7.37
N HIS A 170 -9.14 -11.91 7.99
CA HIS A 170 -9.15 -13.01 8.95
C HIS A 170 -9.69 -14.34 8.40
N SER A 171 -10.02 -14.44 7.11
CA SER A 171 -10.34 -15.73 6.48
C SER A 171 -9.13 -16.33 5.78
N ARG A 172 -9.07 -17.66 5.68
CA ARG A 172 -7.94 -18.38 5.07
C ARG A 172 -8.30 -19.02 3.74
N SER A 173 -7.33 -18.99 2.81
CA SER A 173 -7.42 -19.70 1.55
C SER A 173 -6.04 -20.15 1.07
N GLY A 174 -6.01 -21.07 0.11
CA GLY A 174 -4.77 -21.50 -0.54
C GLY A 174 -4.26 -20.45 -1.52
N VAL A 175 -3.06 -19.91 -1.26
CA VAL A 175 -2.40 -18.88 -2.08
C VAL A 175 -1.21 -19.47 -2.80
N GLU A 176 -1.12 -19.25 -4.10
CA GLU A 176 0.03 -19.59 -4.93
C GLU A 176 1.03 -18.43 -4.91
N ARG A 177 2.23 -18.72 -4.38
CA ARG A 177 3.31 -17.72 -4.32
C ARG A 177 4.05 -17.61 -5.64
N LYS A 178 4.54 -16.42 -5.93
CA LYS A 178 5.43 -16.11 -7.06
C LYS A 178 6.90 -16.09 -6.63
N ALA A 179 7.78 -16.04 -7.61
CA ALA A 179 9.23 -15.97 -7.34
C ALA A 179 9.56 -14.68 -6.60
N GLN A 180 10.47 -14.79 -5.64
CA GLN A 180 10.94 -13.64 -4.89
C GLN A 180 11.73 -12.68 -5.77
N LYS A 181 11.43 -11.39 -5.66
CA LYS A 181 12.15 -10.29 -6.31
C LYS A 181 13.21 -9.71 -5.37
N PRO A 182 14.33 -9.21 -5.90
CA PRO A 182 15.29 -8.48 -5.08
C PRO A 182 14.72 -7.14 -4.62
N GLN A 183 15.25 -6.62 -3.51
CA GLN A 183 14.99 -5.25 -3.10
C GLN A 183 15.61 -4.25 -4.10
N ASN A 184 14.93 -3.11 -4.29
CA ASN A 184 15.49 -2.00 -5.06
C ASN A 184 16.78 -1.46 -4.44
N GLY A 185 17.71 -1.00 -5.26
CA GLY A 185 18.83 -0.18 -4.82
C GLY A 185 18.36 1.22 -4.35
N ILE A 186 19.18 1.89 -3.57
CA ILE A 186 18.94 3.31 -3.24
C ILE A 186 19.14 4.14 -4.49
N SER A 187 18.18 5.02 -4.76
CA SER A 187 18.24 5.98 -5.88
C SER A 187 17.49 7.25 -5.50
N PHE A 188 18.04 8.40 -5.88
CA PHE A 188 17.45 9.69 -5.58
C PHE A 188 16.71 10.27 -6.80
N SER A 189 15.74 11.16 -6.56
CA SER A 189 15.10 11.91 -7.63
C SER A 189 16.12 12.88 -8.27
N GLU A 190 16.03 13.06 -9.58
CA GLU A 190 16.81 14.06 -10.31
C GLU A 190 16.44 15.49 -9.89
N ASP A 191 15.16 15.72 -9.54
CA ASP A 191 14.70 16.99 -8.96
C ASP A 191 14.18 16.77 -7.53
N PRO A 192 15.02 17.04 -6.49
CA PRO A 192 14.62 16.89 -5.11
C PRO A 192 13.47 17.83 -4.70
N ARG A 193 13.20 18.90 -5.46
CA ARG A 193 12.06 19.80 -5.22
C ARG A 193 10.71 19.12 -5.43
N GLN A 194 10.69 17.95 -6.09
CA GLN A 194 9.50 17.11 -6.21
C GLN A 194 8.88 16.83 -4.84
N PHE A 195 9.72 16.54 -3.85
CA PHE A 195 9.30 16.13 -2.51
C PHE A 195 9.17 17.30 -1.51
N ILE A 196 9.33 18.53 -1.96
CA ILE A 196 9.27 19.73 -1.12
C ILE A 196 8.00 20.52 -1.44
N LEU A 197 7.00 20.42 -0.59
CA LEU A 197 5.67 21.03 -0.80
C LEU A 197 5.60 22.50 -0.36
N LEU A 198 6.54 23.33 -0.83
CA LEU A 198 6.33 24.77 -0.81
C LEU A 198 5.20 25.13 -1.80
N PRO A 199 4.41 26.21 -1.57
CA PRO A 199 3.24 26.52 -2.39
C PRO A 199 3.49 26.58 -3.89
N GLY A 200 4.68 27.04 -4.32
CA GLY A 200 5.07 27.09 -5.72
C GLY A 200 5.30 25.71 -6.34
N ASN A 201 5.92 24.80 -5.59
CA ASN A 201 6.16 23.42 -6.01
C ASN A 201 4.83 22.63 -5.96
N ALA A 202 4.07 22.75 -4.89
CA ALA A 202 2.79 22.08 -4.73
C ALA A 202 1.83 22.38 -5.89
N ARG A 203 1.70 23.64 -6.31
CA ARG A 203 0.88 24.01 -7.48
C ARG A 203 1.33 23.36 -8.77
N LYS A 204 2.65 23.23 -8.99
CA LYS A 204 3.19 22.54 -10.16
C LYS A 204 2.87 21.05 -10.12
N ARG A 205 3.12 20.42 -8.98
CA ARG A 205 2.88 18.98 -8.78
C ARG A 205 1.40 18.63 -8.88
N TYR A 206 0.51 19.43 -8.31
CA TYR A 206 -0.94 19.22 -8.43
C TYR A 206 -1.41 19.25 -9.89
N LYS A 207 -0.86 20.17 -10.72
CA LYS A 207 -1.16 20.17 -12.17
C LYS A 207 -0.68 18.88 -12.86
N VAL A 208 0.46 18.32 -12.43
CA VAL A 208 0.95 17.04 -12.96
C VAL A 208 0.01 15.91 -12.57
N LEU A 209 -0.43 15.84 -11.32
CA LEU A 209 -1.41 14.85 -10.85
C LEU A 209 -2.72 14.92 -11.67
N LEU A 210 -3.27 16.13 -11.86
CA LEU A 210 -4.49 16.31 -12.65
C LEU A 210 -4.32 15.90 -14.12
N ALA A 211 -3.19 16.22 -14.73
CA ALA A 211 -2.92 15.88 -16.13
C ALA A 211 -2.74 14.36 -16.37
N ARG A 212 -2.56 13.58 -15.30
CA ARG A 212 -2.36 12.14 -15.38
C ARG A 212 -3.62 11.32 -15.11
N GLN A 213 -4.75 11.98 -14.84
CA GLN A 213 -5.99 11.25 -14.50
C GLN A 213 -6.45 10.31 -15.63
N ASP A 214 -6.31 10.70 -16.90
CA ASP A 214 -6.64 9.83 -18.04
C ASP A 214 -5.75 8.57 -18.08
N GLU A 215 -4.46 8.69 -17.69
CA GLU A 215 -3.55 7.56 -17.55
C GLU A 215 -4.03 6.59 -16.45
N PHE A 216 -4.49 7.12 -15.32
CA PHE A 216 -4.98 6.30 -14.20
C PHE A 216 -6.30 5.62 -14.54
N ILE A 217 -7.22 6.31 -15.22
CA ILE A 217 -8.48 5.73 -15.71
C ILE A 217 -8.17 4.58 -16.67
N LYS A 218 -7.31 4.81 -17.66
CA LYS A 218 -6.90 3.76 -18.60
C LYS A 218 -6.25 2.57 -17.89
N ALA A 219 -5.37 2.80 -16.92
CA ALA A 219 -4.75 1.74 -16.15
C ALA A 219 -5.77 0.93 -15.33
N SER A 220 -6.85 1.57 -14.86
CA SER A 220 -7.96 0.89 -14.20
C SER A 220 -8.77 0.05 -15.19
N GLU A 221 -9.11 0.58 -16.37
CA GLU A 221 -9.85 -0.14 -17.41
C GLU A 221 -9.10 -1.37 -17.94
N GLU A 222 -7.79 -1.26 -18.09
CA GLU A 222 -6.89 -2.33 -18.55
C GLU A 222 -6.46 -3.30 -17.42
N SER A 223 -6.92 -3.08 -16.18
CA SER A 223 -6.53 -3.89 -15.03
C SER A 223 -7.00 -5.34 -15.16
N PRO A 224 -6.11 -6.34 -14.99
CA PRO A 224 -6.50 -7.75 -15.04
C PRO A 224 -7.40 -8.18 -13.86
N TYR A 225 -7.53 -7.32 -12.86
CA TYR A 225 -8.35 -7.57 -11.68
C TYR A 225 -9.80 -7.11 -11.85
N ASN A 226 -10.08 -6.21 -12.80
CA ASN A 226 -11.44 -5.76 -13.10
C ASN A 226 -12.10 -6.75 -14.07
N LYS A 227 -13.15 -7.40 -13.61
CA LYS A 227 -13.88 -8.39 -14.40
C LYS A 227 -15.36 -8.00 -14.48
N TYR A 228 -15.88 -8.01 -15.68
CA TYR A 228 -17.32 -7.91 -15.91
C TYR A 228 -17.88 -9.33 -16.02
N THR A 229 -18.92 -9.61 -15.25
CA THR A 229 -19.70 -10.86 -15.39
C THR A 229 -21.11 -10.48 -15.80
N ASP A 230 -21.58 -11.08 -16.90
CA ASP A 230 -22.99 -10.98 -17.27
C ASP A 230 -23.83 -11.65 -16.17
N GLY A 231 -24.84 -10.93 -15.66
CA GLY A 231 -25.74 -11.39 -14.61
C GLY A 231 -26.78 -12.37 -15.14
#